data_b6444cfdfcd1c12c895546a0a5e8fbb7
#
_entry.id   b6444cfdfcd1c12c895546a0a5e8fbb7
#
_cell.length_a   1.000
_cell.length_b   1.000
_cell.length_c   1.000
_cell.angle_alpha   90.00
_cell.angle_beta   90.00
_cell.angle_gamma   90.00
#
_symmetry.space_group_name_H-M   'P 1'
#
loop_
_entity.id
_entity.type
_entity.pdbx_description
1 polymer ?
#
loop_
_entity_poly.entity_id
_entity_poly.type
_entity_poly.pdbx_seq_one_letter_code
_entity_poly.pdbx_strand_id
1 'polypeptide(L)'
;MRDRKTGLYFETTDSIQKENPHSWLWPLCALVQAANEMDVLDARQQYLKPVNKAIDQYYSEKSPVAYQDYVTAERLSSRFYDDNQWIAIAYLDAYNRTREAGYLKKAIMVYDYMITGVDEKAGGGLYWKDGDFSTKNTCSNAPAILVALQLYKITKEKKYMEMALAVYNWTNKTLRAPEGLFYDAIKIPSGEIDRKFYTYNTGAMLQANALLFGITAEKKYLTEAQQISKAAKSYFFKDNRLPGHYWFNAVLLRGNIELYKIDKNPDWINIFRNEAQRIWTEERDGANLLGEHQEKTLIDQAAMMEIYARLRQLAQ
;
A
#
# COMPACT_ATOMS: atom_id res chain seq x y z
N MET A 1 20.37 -0.16 -7.15
CA MET A 1 19.32 -0.82 -7.91
C MET A 1 18.74 0.02 -9.07
N ARG A 2 19.12 1.26 -9.28
CA ARG A 2 18.64 2.05 -10.42
C ARG A 2 19.55 1.91 -11.63
N ASP A 3 18.99 1.56 -12.79
CA ASP A 3 19.70 1.64 -14.06
C ASP A 3 19.84 3.13 -14.48
N ARG A 4 21.08 3.57 -14.66
CA ARG A 4 21.37 4.96 -15.02
C ARG A 4 21.07 5.28 -16.49
N LYS A 5 20.98 4.27 -17.37
CA LYS A 5 20.72 4.44 -18.80
C LYS A 5 19.23 4.65 -19.08
N THR A 6 18.39 3.79 -18.50
CA THR A 6 16.94 3.81 -18.71
C THR A 6 16.20 4.64 -17.65
N GLY A 7 16.79 4.81 -16.47
CA GLY A 7 16.14 5.40 -15.31
C GLY A 7 15.22 4.45 -14.55
N LEU A 8 15.05 3.22 -15.03
CA LEU A 8 14.29 2.14 -14.39
C LEU A 8 15.03 1.54 -13.19
N TYR A 9 14.39 0.63 -12.50
CA TYR A 9 14.95 -0.04 -11.33
C TYR A 9 15.05 -1.54 -11.56
N PHE A 10 16.14 -2.14 -11.04
CA PHE A 10 16.27 -3.58 -10.93
C PHE A 10 15.51 -4.09 -9.71
N GLU A 11 14.94 -5.28 -9.79
CA GLU A 11 14.16 -5.86 -8.71
C GLU A 11 15.01 -6.34 -7.55
N THR A 12 16.23 -6.80 -7.85
CA THR A 12 17.16 -7.34 -6.86
C THR A 12 18.58 -6.84 -7.08
N THR A 13 19.47 -7.13 -6.14
CA THR A 13 20.92 -6.92 -6.27
C THR A 13 21.61 -7.97 -7.12
N ASP A 14 20.93 -9.07 -7.45
CA ASP A 14 21.48 -10.09 -8.34
C ASP A 14 21.48 -9.60 -9.80
N SER A 15 22.67 -9.24 -10.29
CA SER A 15 22.88 -8.75 -11.66
C SER A 15 22.81 -9.86 -12.74
N ILE A 16 22.69 -11.14 -12.33
CA ILE A 16 22.64 -12.29 -13.25
C ILE A 16 21.21 -12.56 -13.75
N GLN A 17 20.24 -11.78 -13.44
CA GLN A 17 18.87 -11.95 -13.93
C GLN A 17 18.63 -11.29 -15.30
N LYS A 18 18.04 -11.61 -16.39
CA LYS A 18 17.57 -12.85 -16.76
C LYS A 18 16.31 -12.72 -17.59
N GLU A 19 15.13 -12.95 -17.15
CA GLU A 19 13.89 -12.81 -17.92
C GLU A 19 13.29 -11.40 -17.85
N ASN A 20 13.45 -10.74 -16.71
CA ASN A 20 12.97 -9.39 -16.47
C ASN A 20 14.15 -8.49 -16.05
N PRO A 21 14.75 -7.74 -16.97
CA PRO A 21 15.86 -6.85 -16.63
C PRO A 21 15.45 -5.71 -15.69
N HIS A 22 14.16 -5.36 -15.64
CA HIS A 22 13.64 -4.32 -14.77
C HIS A 22 12.61 -4.85 -13.78
N SER A 23 12.37 -4.10 -12.70
CA SER A 23 11.41 -4.44 -11.67
C SER A 23 9.99 -4.50 -12.21
N TRP A 24 9.16 -5.38 -11.64
CA TRP A 24 7.72 -5.28 -11.73
C TRP A 24 7.22 -3.97 -11.10
N LEU A 25 5.98 -3.61 -11.38
CA LEU A 25 5.36 -2.39 -10.84
C LEU A 25 5.19 -2.44 -9.32
N TRP A 26 4.82 -3.59 -8.75
CA TRP A 26 4.52 -3.67 -7.33
C TRP A 26 5.70 -3.28 -6.40
N PRO A 27 6.98 -3.64 -6.64
CA PRO A 27 8.10 -3.10 -5.87
C PRO A 27 8.24 -1.57 -5.97
N LEU A 28 7.82 -0.99 -7.12
CA LEU A 28 7.80 0.47 -7.28
C LEU A 28 6.68 1.12 -6.46
N CYS A 29 5.61 0.39 -6.11
CA CYS A 29 4.58 0.88 -5.17
C CYS A 29 5.17 1.12 -3.77
N ALA A 30 6.11 0.28 -3.32
CA ALA A 30 6.86 0.53 -2.10
C ALA A 30 7.84 1.70 -2.26
N LEU A 31 8.55 1.75 -3.39
CA LEU A 31 9.59 2.75 -3.63
C LEU A 31 9.02 4.17 -3.77
N VAL A 32 7.88 4.34 -4.44
CA VAL A 32 7.24 5.66 -4.59
C VAL A 32 6.78 6.20 -3.24
N GLN A 33 6.27 5.34 -2.38
CA GLN A 33 5.87 5.74 -1.04
C GLN A 33 7.10 6.09 -0.17
N ALA A 34 8.14 5.25 -0.21
CA ALA A 34 9.39 5.54 0.49
C ALA A 34 10.00 6.88 0.05
N ALA A 35 10.07 7.12 -1.27
CA ALA A 35 10.59 8.36 -1.81
C ALA A 35 9.77 9.58 -1.38
N ASN A 36 8.44 9.45 -1.32
CA ASN A 36 7.57 10.51 -0.80
C ASN A 36 7.84 10.81 0.68
N GLU A 37 7.99 9.79 1.51
CA GLU A 37 8.30 9.96 2.94
C GLU A 37 9.72 10.52 3.18
N MET A 38 10.67 10.17 2.32
CA MET A 38 12.01 10.78 2.35
C MET A 38 11.97 12.27 1.95
N ASP A 39 11.13 12.65 0.99
CA ASP A 39 10.92 14.06 0.63
C ASP A 39 10.21 14.87 1.74
N VAL A 40 9.47 14.22 2.65
CA VAL A 40 8.96 14.87 3.86
C VAL A 40 10.12 15.26 4.78
N LEU A 41 11.16 14.44 4.88
CA LEU A 41 12.33 14.69 5.73
C LEU A 41 13.31 15.71 5.11
N ASP A 42 13.52 15.63 3.79
CA ASP A 42 14.34 16.63 3.06
C ASP A 42 13.85 16.80 1.60
N ALA A 43 12.94 17.76 1.41
CA ALA A 43 12.34 18.07 0.13
C ALA A 43 13.34 18.55 -0.95
N ARG A 44 14.54 19.00 -0.56
CA ARG A 44 15.58 19.48 -1.50
C ARG A 44 16.13 18.35 -2.36
N GLN A 45 16.08 17.12 -1.88
CA GLN A 45 16.63 15.94 -2.58
C GLN A 45 15.73 15.47 -3.73
N GLN A 46 14.42 15.75 -3.68
CA GLN A 46 13.44 15.39 -4.72
C GLN A 46 13.49 13.89 -5.07
N TYR A 47 13.54 13.02 -4.04
CA TYR A 47 13.62 11.56 -4.21
C TYR A 47 12.45 10.99 -5.03
N LEU A 48 11.28 11.58 -4.90
CA LEU A 48 10.07 11.14 -5.61
C LEU A 48 10.17 11.35 -7.14
N LYS A 49 10.86 12.38 -7.59
CA LYS A 49 10.92 12.75 -9.02
C LYS A 49 11.51 11.66 -9.93
N PRO A 50 12.65 11.03 -9.64
CA PRO A 50 13.17 9.93 -10.47
C PRO A 50 12.28 8.67 -10.40
N VAL A 51 11.62 8.41 -9.28
CA VAL A 51 10.72 7.25 -9.15
C VAL A 51 9.47 7.44 -9.99
N ASN A 52 8.87 8.63 -9.99
CA ASN A 52 7.73 8.95 -10.86
C ASN A 52 8.06 8.79 -12.34
N LYS A 53 9.27 9.21 -12.77
CA LYS A 53 9.73 9.00 -14.16
C LYS A 53 9.89 7.52 -14.52
N ALA A 54 10.22 6.68 -13.56
CA ALA A 54 10.27 5.23 -13.79
C ALA A 54 8.85 4.67 -13.91
N ILE A 55 7.95 5.01 -12.98
CA ILE A 55 6.54 4.56 -12.99
C ILE A 55 5.82 5.01 -14.27
N ASP A 56 6.10 6.20 -14.80
CA ASP A 56 5.51 6.67 -16.04
C ASP A 56 5.85 5.78 -17.26
N GLN A 57 6.89 4.95 -17.19
CA GLN A 57 7.23 3.97 -18.23
C GLN A 57 6.37 2.68 -18.17
N TYR A 58 5.56 2.51 -17.13
CA TYR A 58 4.58 1.43 -16.98
C TYR A 58 3.17 1.84 -17.42
N TYR A 59 3.01 3.09 -17.87
CA TYR A 59 1.72 3.63 -18.28
C TYR A 59 1.19 2.92 -19.53
N SER A 60 -0.06 2.44 -19.47
CA SER A 60 -0.77 1.78 -20.54
C SER A 60 -1.91 2.66 -21.04
N GLU A 61 -1.95 2.92 -22.35
CA GLU A 61 -3.01 3.68 -23.01
C GLU A 61 -4.32 2.88 -23.22
N LYS A 62 -4.33 1.58 -22.84
CA LYS A 62 -5.57 0.77 -22.89
C LYS A 62 -6.65 1.42 -22.03
N SER A 63 -7.79 1.77 -22.61
CA SER A 63 -8.91 2.39 -21.91
C SER A 63 -9.61 1.41 -20.94
N PRO A 64 -10.00 1.85 -19.72
CA PRO A 64 -9.52 3.06 -19.08
C PRO A 64 -8.01 3.01 -18.83
N VAL A 65 -7.34 4.15 -18.98
CA VAL A 65 -5.88 4.23 -18.84
C VAL A 65 -5.42 3.95 -17.42
N ALA A 66 -4.31 3.22 -17.28
CA ALA A 66 -3.74 2.83 -15.98
C ALA A 66 -2.27 2.38 -16.15
N TYR A 67 -1.65 1.91 -15.10
CA TYR A 67 -0.32 1.29 -15.16
C TYR A 67 -0.47 -0.23 -15.29
N GLN A 68 0.31 -0.82 -16.21
CA GLN A 68 0.49 -2.28 -16.27
C GLN A 68 1.63 -2.73 -15.36
N ASP A 69 1.70 -4.01 -15.06
CA ASP A 69 2.65 -4.57 -14.10
C ASP A 69 4.11 -4.61 -14.59
N TYR A 70 4.37 -4.31 -15.87
CA TYR A 70 5.70 -4.28 -16.46
C TYR A 70 5.89 -3.10 -17.43
N VAL A 71 7.15 -2.82 -17.81
CA VAL A 71 7.52 -1.68 -18.68
C VAL A 71 6.82 -1.79 -20.03
N THR A 72 6.05 -0.78 -20.40
CA THR A 72 5.17 -0.80 -21.57
C THR A 72 5.94 -0.90 -22.88
N ALA A 73 7.11 -0.27 -22.98
CA ALA A 73 7.95 -0.36 -24.17
C ALA A 73 8.60 -1.73 -24.38
N GLU A 74 8.66 -2.57 -23.35
CA GLU A 74 9.30 -3.89 -23.41
C GLU A 74 8.28 -4.99 -23.75
N ARG A 75 7.08 -4.92 -23.18
CA ARG A 75 5.99 -5.87 -23.51
C ARG A 75 4.63 -5.38 -23.05
N LEU A 76 3.59 -5.85 -23.72
CA LEU A 76 2.22 -5.78 -23.20
C LEU A 76 2.08 -6.74 -22.01
N SER A 77 1.51 -6.26 -20.91
CA SER A 77 1.42 -7.03 -19.68
C SER A 77 0.09 -6.79 -18.95
N SER A 78 -0.09 -7.44 -17.81
CA SER A 78 -1.31 -7.38 -17.01
C SER A 78 -1.43 -6.05 -16.27
N ARG A 79 -2.67 -5.71 -15.86
CA ARG A 79 -2.94 -4.58 -14.98
C ARG A 79 -3.62 -5.09 -13.72
N PHE A 80 -3.06 -4.74 -12.58
CA PHE A 80 -3.60 -5.09 -11.27
C PHE A 80 -4.21 -3.86 -10.61
N TYR A 81 -5.37 -4.03 -9.99
CA TYR A 81 -6.06 -2.91 -9.35
C TYR A 81 -5.30 -2.41 -8.12
N ASP A 82 -4.77 -3.31 -7.30
CA ASP A 82 -3.99 -2.98 -6.10
C ASP A 82 -2.69 -2.23 -6.41
N ASP A 83 -1.88 -2.68 -7.38
CA ASP A 83 -0.66 -1.98 -7.80
C ASP A 83 -0.95 -0.51 -8.14
N ASN A 84 -1.99 -0.28 -8.95
CA ASN A 84 -2.42 1.06 -9.31
C ASN A 84 -2.88 1.88 -8.11
N GLN A 85 -3.64 1.27 -7.21
CA GLN A 85 -4.16 1.93 -6.01
C GLN A 85 -3.03 2.37 -5.06
N TRP A 86 -1.99 1.53 -4.88
CA TRP A 86 -0.84 1.92 -4.06
C TRP A 86 -0.08 3.11 -4.63
N ILE A 87 0.06 3.19 -5.95
CA ILE A 87 0.61 4.37 -6.63
C ILE A 87 -0.29 5.59 -6.42
N ALA A 88 -1.60 5.45 -6.53
CA ALA A 88 -2.54 6.56 -6.30
C ALA A 88 -2.47 7.08 -4.86
N ILE A 89 -2.35 6.20 -3.86
CA ILE A 89 -2.17 6.58 -2.46
C ILE A 89 -0.91 7.44 -2.29
N ALA A 90 0.22 7.01 -2.87
CA ALA A 90 1.46 7.79 -2.83
C ALA A 90 1.32 9.16 -3.53
N TYR A 91 0.60 9.22 -4.63
CA TYR A 91 0.32 10.48 -5.33
C TYR A 91 -0.61 11.40 -4.53
N LEU A 92 -1.59 10.86 -3.81
CA LEU A 92 -2.46 11.65 -2.93
C LEU A 92 -1.68 12.20 -1.73
N ASP A 93 -0.77 11.41 -1.16
CA ASP A 93 0.14 11.89 -0.12
C ASP A 93 1.09 12.97 -0.65
N ALA A 94 1.64 12.79 -1.85
CA ALA A 94 2.47 13.80 -2.52
C ALA A 94 1.68 15.09 -2.82
N TYR A 95 0.44 14.98 -3.29
CA TYR A 95 -0.45 16.13 -3.49
C TYR A 95 -0.72 16.87 -2.18
N ASN A 96 -1.02 16.15 -1.11
CA ASN A 96 -1.26 16.76 0.20
C ASN A 96 -0.05 17.56 0.70
N ARG A 97 1.16 17.11 0.39
CA ARG A 97 2.42 17.78 0.74
C ARG A 97 2.75 18.96 -0.18
N THR A 98 2.65 18.77 -1.50
CA THR A 98 3.19 19.74 -2.49
C THR A 98 2.14 20.65 -3.12
N ARG A 99 0.89 20.23 -3.14
CA ARG A 99 -0.23 20.85 -3.89
C ARG A 99 -0.06 20.84 -5.41
N GLU A 100 0.86 20.05 -5.94
CA GLU A 100 1.03 19.89 -7.38
C GLU A 100 -0.14 19.13 -8.01
N ALA A 101 -0.93 19.81 -8.84
CA ALA A 101 -2.15 19.28 -9.44
C ALA A 101 -1.95 18.00 -10.28
N GLY A 102 -0.74 17.77 -10.80
CA GLY A 102 -0.38 16.57 -11.55
C GLY A 102 -0.57 15.28 -10.75
N TYR A 103 -0.25 15.30 -9.47
CA TYR A 103 -0.46 14.14 -8.59
C TYR A 103 -1.94 13.82 -8.39
N LEU A 104 -2.76 14.84 -8.12
CA LEU A 104 -4.20 14.65 -7.98
C LEU A 104 -4.83 14.12 -9.28
N LYS A 105 -4.41 14.65 -10.43
CA LYS A 105 -4.90 14.18 -11.74
C LYS A 105 -4.58 12.69 -11.97
N LYS A 106 -3.35 12.25 -11.65
CA LYS A 106 -2.96 10.84 -11.76
C LYS A 106 -3.73 9.94 -10.78
N ALA A 107 -3.98 10.40 -9.57
CA ALA A 107 -4.79 9.65 -8.60
C ALA A 107 -6.25 9.51 -9.02
N ILE A 108 -6.85 10.55 -9.61
CA ILE A 108 -8.22 10.48 -10.18
C ILE A 108 -8.25 9.51 -11.37
N MET A 109 -7.25 9.55 -12.24
CA MET A 109 -7.11 8.59 -13.35
C MET A 109 -7.11 7.13 -12.83
N VAL A 110 -6.36 6.85 -11.79
CA VAL A 110 -6.35 5.51 -11.18
C VAL A 110 -7.70 5.18 -10.53
N TYR A 111 -8.36 6.14 -9.90
CA TYR A 111 -9.71 5.93 -9.37
C TYR A 111 -10.69 5.54 -10.48
N ASP A 112 -10.68 6.25 -11.60
CA ASP A 112 -11.56 5.96 -12.76
C ASP A 112 -11.27 4.57 -13.36
N TYR A 113 -10.02 4.12 -13.31
CA TYR A 113 -9.65 2.75 -13.66
C TYR A 113 -10.15 1.74 -12.62
N MET A 114 -9.87 1.96 -11.33
CA MET A 114 -10.17 0.95 -10.31
C MET A 114 -11.66 0.65 -10.17
N ILE A 115 -12.56 1.62 -10.39
CA ILE A 115 -14.01 1.41 -10.29
C ILE A 115 -14.52 0.44 -11.35
N THR A 116 -13.79 0.22 -12.44
CA THR A 116 -14.16 -0.79 -13.45
C THR A 116 -14.00 -2.22 -12.97
N GLY A 117 -13.26 -2.42 -11.88
CA GLY A 117 -13.14 -3.71 -11.20
C GLY A 117 -14.30 -4.06 -10.26
N VAL A 118 -15.28 -3.17 -10.09
CA VAL A 118 -16.44 -3.39 -9.21
C VAL A 118 -17.58 -4.02 -10.01
N ASP A 119 -18.21 -5.04 -9.44
CA ASP A 119 -19.50 -5.56 -9.90
C ASP A 119 -20.32 -6.14 -8.74
N GLU A 120 -21.53 -6.60 -9.02
CA GLU A 120 -22.45 -7.13 -8.02
C GLU A 120 -22.20 -8.61 -7.65
N LYS A 121 -21.24 -9.30 -8.29
CA LYS A 121 -20.93 -10.69 -7.94
C LYS A 121 -20.37 -10.77 -6.53
N ALA A 122 -20.77 -11.79 -5.80
CA ALA A 122 -20.51 -11.93 -4.36
C ALA A 122 -20.99 -10.70 -3.53
N GLY A 123 -21.96 -9.95 -4.03
CA GLY A 123 -22.57 -8.81 -3.34
C GLY A 123 -21.77 -7.52 -3.36
N GLY A 124 -20.84 -7.34 -4.30
CA GLY A 124 -20.02 -6.15 -4.45
C GLY A 124 -18.51 -6.42 -4.42
N GLY A 125 -17.72 -5.38 -4.15
CA GLY A 125 -16.25 -5.44 -4.06
C GLY A 125 -15.53 -5.44 -5.41
N LEU A 126 -14.20 -5.24 -5.37
CA LEU A 126 -13.33 -5.18 -6.54
C LEU A 126 -12.63 -6.51 -6.79
N TYR A 127 -12.44 -6.84 -8.06
CA TYR A 127 -11.53 -7.88 -8.49
C TYR A 127 -10.06 -7.49 -8.22
N TRP A 128 -9.17 -8.49 -8.28
CA TRP A 128 -7.74 -8.27 -8.10
C TRP A 128 -7.06 -7.78 -9.38
N LYS A 129 -7.42 -8.36 -10.53
CA LYS A 129 -6.75 -8.17 -11.80
C LYS A 129 -7.76 -7.80 -12.90
N ASP A 130 -7.39 -6.85 -13.75
CA ASP A 130 -8.19 -6.45 -14.91
C ASP A 130 -8.39 -7.63 -15.89
N GLY A 131 -9.66 -7.91 -16.18
CA GLY A 131 -10.07 -9.02 -17.05
C GLY A 131 -10.03 -10.40 -16.42
N ASP A 132 -9.67 -10.52 -15.14
CA ASP A 132 -9.75 -11.76 -14.36
C ASP A 132 -10.86 -11.64 -13.30
N PHE A 133 -11.90 -12.42 -13.47
CA PHE A 133 -13.10 -12.40 -12.60
C PHE A 133 -13.11 -13.57 -11.60
N SER A 134 -11.96 -14.15 -11.30
CA SER A 134 -11.84 -15.34 -10.45
C SER A 134 -11.85 -15.03 -8.96
N THR A 135 -11.27 -13.88 -8.54
CA THR A 135 -11.15 -13.53 -7.12
C THR A 135 -11.37 -12.06 -6.85
N LYS A 136 -11.92 -11.78 -5.66
CA LYS A 136 -11.94 -10.43 -5.06
C LYS A 136 -11.13 -10.47 -3.77
N ASN A 137 -10.06 -9.71 -3.72
CA ASN A 137 -9.05 -9.78 -2.68
C ASN A 137 -9.11 -8.57 -1.73
N THR A 138 -8.73 -8.76 -0.48
CA THR A 138 -8.61 -7.64 0.48
C THR A 138 -7.56 -6.63 -0.02
N CYS A 139 -6.48 -7.09 -0.67
CA CYS A 139 -5.42 -6.23 -1.21
C CYS A 139 -5.88 -5.26 -2.31
N SER A 140 -6.96 -5.55 -3.02
CA SER A 140 -7.56 -4.62 -4.00
C SER A 140 -8.73 -3.83 -3.42
N ASN A 141 -9.39 -4.33 -2.39
CA ASN A 141 -10.55 -3.67 -1.79
C ASN A 141 -10.15 -2.65 -0.71
N ALA A 142 -9.26 -2.99 0.19
CA ALA A 142 -8.84 -2.08 1.25
C ALA A 142 -8.11 -0.83 0.73
N PRO A 143 -7.13 -0.91 -0.20
CA PRO A 143 -6.54 0.29 -0.79
C PRO A 143 -7.54 1.12 -1.61
N ALA A 144 -8.54 0.49 -2.26
CA ALA A 144 -9.60 1.24 -2.96
C ALA A 144 -10.36 2.17 -2.00
N ILE A 145 -10.66 1.68 -0.79
CA ILE A 145 -11.26 2.51 0.27
C ILE A 145 -10.35 3.70 0.59
N LEU A 146 -9.02 3.46 0.74
CA LEU A 146 -8.07 4.52 1.08
C LEU A 146 -7.98 5.58 -0.02
N VAL A 147 -7.90 5.18 -1.30
CA VAL A 147 -7.91 6.11 -2.43
C VAL A 147 -9.19 6.95 -2.42
N ALA A 148 -10.35 6.31 -2.27
CA ALA A 148 -11.63 7.01 -2.30
C ALA A 148 -11.79 7.96 -1.10
N LEU A 149 -11.41 7.58 0.12
CA LEU A 149 -11.47 8.45 1.29
C LEU A 149 -10.53 9.65 1.17
N GLN A 150 -9.32 9.46 0.64
CA GLN A 150 -8.37 10.55 0.44
C GLN A 150 -8.87 11.52 -0.64
N LEU A 151 -9.43 11.02 -1.75
CA LEU A 151 -10.06 11.86 -2.77
C LEU A 151 -11.25 12.63 -2.19
N TYR A 152 -12.09 12.00 -1.38
CA TYR A 152 -13.17 12.71 -0.69
C TYR A 152 -12.66 13.80 0.25
N LYS A 153 -11.59 13.56 1.00
CA LYS A 153 -10.99 14.58 1.86
C LYS A 153 -10.53 15.81 1.07
N ILE A 154 -10.02 15.61 -0.13
CA ILE A 154 -9.48 16.68 -1.00
C ILE A 154 -10.61 17.40 -1.75
N THR A 155 -11.48 16.66 -2.42
CA THR A 155 -12.45 17.23 -3.39
C THR A 155 -13.83 17.50 -2.80
N LYS A 156 -14.19 16.80 -1.72
CA LYS A 156 -15.55 16.78 -1.13
C LYS A 156 -16.65 16.21 -2.03
N GLU A 157 -16.29 15.60 -3.15
CA GLU A 157 -17.26 14.95 -4.04
C GLU A 157 -17.85 13.68 -3.41
N LYS A 158 -19.17 13.64 -3.28
CA LYS A 158 -19.90 12.54 -2.59
C LYS A 158 -19.63 11.16 -3.17
N LYS A 159 -19.45 11.06 -4.49
CA LYS A 159 -19.17 9.77 -5.18
C LYS A 159 -18.01 8.98 -4.55
N TYR A 160 -16.97 9.67 -4.08
CA TYR A 160 -15.82 9.03 -3.45
C TYR A 160 -16.17 8.46 -2.07
N MET A 161 -16.97 9.17 -1.26
CA MET A 161 -17.44 8.64 0.02
C MET A 161 -18.39 7.46 -0.17
N GLU A 162 -19.32 7.55 -1.13
CA GLU A 162 -20.27 6.48 -1.46
C GLU A 162 -19.52 5.20 -1.88
N MET A 163 -18.54 5.31 -2.77
CA MET A 163 -17.69 4.19 -3.17
C MET A 163 -16.90 3.63 -1.97
N ALA A 164 -16.27 4.48 -1.18
CA ALA A 164 -15.50 4.05 0.00
C ALA A 164 -16.38 3.25 0.97
N LEU A 165 -17.58 3.72 1.27
CA LEU A 165 -18.50 3.05 2.19
C LEU A 165 -19.07 1.75 1.60
N ALA A 166 -19.37 1.71 0.30
CA ALA A 166 -19.83 0.49 -0.37
C ALA A 166 -18.78 -0.62 -0.28
N VAL A 167 -17.52 -0.32 -0.64
CA VAL A 167 -16.41 -1.28 -0.59
C VAL A 167 -16.05 -1.63 0.87
N TYR A 168 -16.04 -0.67 1.78
CA TYR A 168 -15.79 -0.89 3.20
C TYR A 168 -16.81 -1.86 3.81
N ASN A 169 -18.09 -1.64 3.56
CA ASN A 169 -19.17 -2.51 4.08
C ASN A 169 -19.06 -3.93 3.48
N TRP A 170 -18.80 -4.02 2.18
CA TRP A 170 -18.61 -5.31 1.52
C TRP A 170 -17.40 -6.06 2.10
N THR A 171 -16.25 -5.41 2.25
CA THR A 171 -15.03 -6.03 2.78
C THR A 171 -15.23 -6.54 4.20
N ASN A 172 -15.88 -5.74 5.07
CA ASN A 172 -16.19 -6.17 6.43
C ASN A 172 -17.18 -7.34 6.46
N LYS A 173 -18.19 -7.34 5.58
CA LYS A 173 -19.19 -8.42 5.53
C LYS A 173 -18.60 -9.73 5.00
N THR A 174 -17.68 -9.66 4.04
CA THR A 174 -17.25 -10.81 3.24
C THR A 174 -15.90 -11.36 3.69
N LEU A 175 -14.95 -10.50 4.03
CA LEU A 175 -13.54 -10.87 4.24
C LEU A 175 -13.07 -10.65 5.68
N ARG A 176 -13.90 -10.14 6.59
CA ARG A 176 -13.51 -10.00 7.98
C ARG A 176 -13.63 -11.33 8.72
N ALA A 177 -12.57 -11.70 9.43
CA ALA A 177 -12.54 -12.86 10.30
C ALA A 177 -13.09 -12.54 11.71
N PRO A 178 -13.57 -13.54 12.46
CA PRO A 178 -14.02 -13.35 13.84
C PRO A 178 -12.95 -12.76 14.77
N GLU A 179 -11.69 -13.03 14.49
CA GLU A 179 -10.53 -12.52 15.23
C GLU A 179 -10.31 -11.03 15.05
N GLY A 180 -11.01 -10.38 14.10
CA GLY A 180 -10.87 -8.95 13.78
C GLY A 180 -9.78 -8.67 12.75
N LEU A 181 -9.24 -9.70 12.11
CA LEU A 181 -8.32 -9.62 10.96
C LEU A 181 -9.11 -9.74 9.65
N PHE A 182 -8.39 -9.68 8.51
CA PHE A 182 -9.00 -9.77 7.19
C PHE A 182 -8.39 -10.91 6.39
N TYR A 183 -9.25 -11.82 5.91
CA TYR A 183 -8.90 -12.90 5.00
C TYR A 183 -8.35 -12.34 3.68
N ASP A 184 -7.59 -13.17 2.95
CA ASP A 184 -6.96 -12.72 1.72
C ASP A 184 -7.97 -12.46 0.59
N ALA A 185 -8.84 -13.43 0.29
CA ALA A 185 -9.71 -13.34 -0.88
C ALA A 185 -10.98 -14.19 -0.75
N ILE A 186 -11.95 -13.87 -1.61
CA ILE A 186 -13.07 -14.76 -1.98
C ILE A 186 -12.92 -15.20 -3.44
N LYS A 187 -13.06 -16.50 -3.70
CA LYS A 187 -13.17 -17.07 -5.06
C LYS A 187 -14.59 -16.88 -5.58
N ILE A 188 -14.76 -16.15 -6.67
CA ILE A 188 -16.07 -15.72 -7.12
C ILE A 188 -16.99 -16.86 -7.57
N PRO A 189 -16.55 -17.88 -8.37
CA PRO A 189 -17.47 -18.92 -8.77
C PRO A 189 -17.96 -19.80 -7.63
N SER A 190 -17.11 -20.06 -6.63
CA SER A 190 -17.40 -21.00 -5.54
C SER A 190 -17.88 -20.35 -4.24
N GLY A 191 -17.58 -19.07 -4.01
CA GLY A 191 -17.76 -18.41 -2.72
C GLY A 191 -16.76 -18.84 -1.65
N GLU A 192 -15.75 -19.64 -2.00
CA GLU A 192 -14.72 -20.12 -1.09
C GLU A 192 -13.82 -18.97 -0.63
N ILE A 193 -13.56 -18.88 0.68
CA ILE A 193 -12.69 -17.87 1.28
C ILE A 193 -11.27 -18.43 1.43
N ASP A 194 -10.27 -17.74 0.85
CA ASP A 194 -8.86 -17.94 1.23
C ASP A 194 -8.63 -17.26 2.59
N ARG A 195 -8.44 -18.09 3.61
CA ARG A 195 -8.38 -17.66 5.02
C ARG A 195 -6.98 -17.26 5.48
N LYS A 196 -6.05 -17.02 4.58
CA LYS A 196 -4.75 -16.49 4.95
C LYS A 196 -4.86 -15.07 5.47
N PHE A 197 -3.97 -14.72 6.40
CA PHE A 197 -3.85 -13.38 6.94
C PHE A 197 -2.52 -12.77 6.56
N TYR A 198 -2.58 -11.52 6.14
CA TYR A 198 -1.40 -10.71 5.84
C TYR A 198 -1.48 -9.37 6.56
N THR A 199 -0.33 -8.87 7.03
CA THR A 199 -0.27 -7.61 7.78
C THR A 199 -0.77 -6.42 6.94
N TYR A 200 -0.50 -6.41 5.63
CA TYR A 200 -0.94 -5.31 4.75
C TYR A 200 -2.46 -5.26 4.55
N ASN A 201 -3.13 -6.40 4.44
CA ASN A 201 -4.59 -6.45 4.35
C ASN A 201 -5.24 -5.85 5.60
N THR A 202 -4.77 -6.29 6.76
CA THR A 202 -5.25 -5.80 8.06
C THR A 202 -4.86 -4.33 8.28
N GLY A 203 -3.64 -3.95 7.89
CA GLY A 203 -3.13 -2.58 8.02
C GLY A 203 -3.90 -1.56 7.18
N ALA A 204 -4.27 -1.91 5.94
CA ALA A 204 -5.07 -1.04 5.09
C ALA A 204 -6.49 -0.84 5.66
N MET A 205 -7.13 -1.88 6.20
CA MET A 205 -8.44 -1.76 6.86
C MET A 205 -8.38 -1.01 8.18
N LEU A 206 -7.28 -1.15 8.95
CA LEU A 206 -6.99 -0.30 10.11
C LEU A 206 -6.92 1.18 9.71
N GLN A 207 -6.15 1.49 8.67
CA GLN A 207 -6.01 2.85 8.15
C GLN A 207 -7.36 3.40 7.66
N ALA A 208 -8.17 2.60 6.97
CA ALA A 208 -9.51 2.99 6.51
C ALA A 208 -10.41 3.41 7.70
N ASN A 209 -10.40 2.65 8.79
CA ASN A 209 -11.16 2.99 10.00
C ASN A 209 -10.68 4.29 10.64
N ALA A 210 -9.36 4.49 10.77
CA ALA A 210 -8.80 5.73 11.30
C ALA A 210 -9.18 6.95 10.44
N LEU A 211 -9.14 6.82 9.11
CA LEU A 211 -9.55 7.88 8.18
C LEU A 211 -11.06 8.16 8.25
N LEU A 212 -11.90 7.12 8.33
CA LEU A 212 -13.35 7.26 8.49
C LEU A 212 -13.68 8.01 9.79
N PHE A 213 -13.03 7.67 10.90
CA PHE A 213 -13.20 8.44 12.14
C PHE A 213 -12.80 9.91 11.95
N GLY A 214 -11.66 10.18 11.34
CA GLY A 214 -11.19 11.54 11.08
C GLY A 214 -12.12 12.36 10.15
N ILE A 215 -12.93 11.70 9.33
CA ILE A 215 -13.89 12.34 8.41
C ILE A 215 -15.26 12.52 9.07
N THR A 216 -15.75 11.51 9.79
CA THR A 216 -17.15 11.44 10.27
C THR A 216 -17.30 11.74 11.75
N ALA A 217 -16.23 11.66 12.54
CA ALA A 217 -16.22 11.69 14.00
C ALA A 217 -17.06 10.58 14.68
N GLU A 218 -17.51 9.56 13.93
CA GLU A 218 -18.27 8.45 14.48
C GLU A 218 -17.38 7.48 15.28
N LYS A 219 -17.59 7.42 16.59
CA LYS A 219 -16.76 6.62 17.53
C LYS A 219 -16.62 5.14 17.16
N LYS A 220 -17.60 4.57 16.44
CA LYS A 220 -17.52 3.17 15.99
C LYS A 220 -16.24 2.88 15.19
N TYR A 221 -15.81 3.81 14.31
CA TYR A 221 -14.62 3.63 13.50
C TYR A 221 -13.32 3.70 14.33
N LEU A 222 -13.27 4.55 15.36
CA LEU A 222 -12.12 4.58 16.28
C LEU A 222 -12.04 3.29 17.08
N THR A 223 -13.16 2.83 17.65
CA THR A 223 -13.22 1.57 18.39
C THR A 223 -12.79 0.40 17.51
N GLU A 224 -13.25 0.37 16.27
CA GLU A 224 -12.90 -0.66 15.29
C GLU A 224 -11.40 -0.62 14.95
N ALA A 225 -10.82 0.56 14.71
CA ALA A 225 -9.39 0.72 14.46
C ALA A 225 -8.54 0.17 15.62
N GLN A 226 -8.94 0.48 16.86
CA GLN A 226 -8.26 -0.01 18.06
C GLN A 226 -8.36 -1.54 18.21
N GLN A 227 -9.52 -2.12 17.88
CA GLN A 227 -9.70 -3.58 17.88
C GLN A 227 -8.85 -4.26 16.84
N ILE A 228 -8.83 -3.76 15.60
CA ILE A 228 -8.00 -4.28 14.51
C ILE A 228 -6.51 -4.22 14.89
N SER A 229 -6.03 -3.10 15.44
CA SER A 229 -4.63 -2.98 15.85
C SER A 229 -4.25 -3.97 16.96
N LYS A 230 -5.14 -4.18 17.95
CA LYS A 230 -4.95 -5.20 19.01
C LYS A 230 -4.91 -6.62 18.43
N ALA A 231 -5.85 -6.94 17.53
CA ALA A 231 -5.91 -8.24 16.86
C ALA A 231 -4.64 -8.49 16.02
N ALA A 232 -4.19 -7.49 15.26
CA ALA A 232 -2.95 -7.56 14.50
C ALA A 232 -1.74 -7.82 15.40
N LYS A 233 -1.63 -7.09 16.53
CA LYS A 233 -0.57 -7.29 17.51
C LYS A 233 -0.59 -8.72 18.07
N SER A 234 -1.74 -9.22 18.45
CA SER A 234 -1.88 -10.56 19.02
C SER A 234 -1.55 -11.67 18.03
N TYR A 235 -1.92 -11.50 16.77
CA TYR A 235 -1.78 -12.56 15.77
C TYR A 235 -0.40 -12.55 15.08
N PHE A 236 0.05 -11.38 14.62
CA PHE A 236 1.24 -11.29 13.77
C PHE A 236 2.54 -11.18 14.53
N PHE A 237 2.52 -10.58 15.74
CA PHE A 237 3.76 -10.35 16.48
C PHE A 237 4.09 -11.55 17.37
N LYS A 238 5.03 -12.37 16.92
CA LYS A 238 5.56 -13.50 17.68
C LYS A 238 6.91 -13.12 18.25
N ASP A 239 7.12 -13.37 19.52
CA ASP A 239 8.36 -13.04 20.24
C ASP A 239 8.79 -11.57 20.09
N ASN A 240 7.81 -10.67 20.03
CA ASN A 240 7.99 -9.25 19.74
C ASN A 240 8.64 -8.94 18.37
N ARG A 241 8.54 -9.85 17.40
CA ARG A 241 9.05 -9.68 16.04
C ARG A 241 7.90 -9.54 15.04
N LEU A 242 8.13 -8.73 14.02
CA LEU A 242 7.25 -8.60 12.84
C LEU A 242 7.44 -9.82 11.91
N PRO A 243 6.40 -10.20 11.12
CA PRO A 243 6.58 -11.18 10.04
C PRO A 243 7.63 -10.72 9.02
N GLY A 244 8.23 -11.68 8.31
CA GLY A 244 9.39 -11.45 7.44
C GLY A 244 9.18 -10.63 6.17
N HIS A 245 8.00 -10.08 5.90
CA HIS A 245 7.74 -9.26 4.71
C HIS A 245 7.67 -7.77 5.07
N TYR A 246 8.76 -7.03 4.87
CA TYR A 246 8.90 -5.65 5.32
C TYR A 246 7.85 -4.70 4.73
N TRP A 247 7.53 -4.81 3.44
CA TRP A 247 6.53 -3.92 2.83
C TRP A 247 5.13 -4.16 3.40
N PHE A 248 4.76 -5.40 3.65
CA PHE A 248 3.49 -5.70 4.30
C PHE A 248 3.41 -5.06 5.70
N ASN A 249 4.53 -5.06 6.41
CA ASN A 249 4.63 -4.42 7.73
C ASN A 249 4.63 -2.89 7.64
N ALA A 250 5.18 -2.30 6.57
CA ALA A 250 5.11 -0.86 6.32
C ALA A 250 3.65 -0.40 6.17
N VAL A 251 2.81 -1.18 5.47
CA VAL A 251 1.37 -0.89 5.34
C VAL A 251 0.66 -0.99 6.70
N LEU A 252 0.98 -2.00 7.52
CA LEU A 252 0.44 -2.08 8.88
C LEU A 252 0.87 -0.88 9.74
N LEU A 253 2.12 -0.44 9.61
CA LEU A 253 2.62 0.76 10.29
C LEU A 253 1.84 2.02 9.88
N ARG A 254 1.51 2.19 8.59
CA ARG A 254 0.68 3.33 8.13
C ARG A 254 -0.65 3.40 8.88
N GLY A 255 -1.35 2.27 9.00
CA GLY A 255 -2.60 2.19 9.75
C GLY A 255 -2.43 2.54 11.24
N ASN A 256 -1.39 2.01 11.87
CA ASN A 256 -1.07 2.31 13.26
C ASN A 256 -0.66 3.78 13.48
N ILE A 257 0.01 4.41 12.51
CA ILE A 257 0.33 5.84 12.58
C ILE A 257 -0.94 6.69 12.53
N GLU A 258 -1.89 6.39 11.65
CA GLU A 258 -3.15 7.13 11.59
C GLU A 258 -3.94 6.96 12.91
N LEU A 259 -3.96 5.78 13.51
CA LEU A 259 -4.57 5.56 14.82
C LEU A 259 -3.83 6.31 15.93
N TYR A 260 -2.50 6.28 15.94
CA TYR A 260 -1.67 7.03 16.89
C TYR A 260 -1.88 8.54 16.81
N LYS A 261 -2.10 9.08 15.61
CA LYS A 261 -2.42 10.52 15.46
C LYS A 261 -3.71 10.91 16.18
N ILE A 262 -4.65 9.97 16.34
CA ILE A 262 -5.95 10.18 16.97
C ILE A 262 -5.87 10.05 18.50
N ASP A 263 -5.40 8.89 18.99
CA ASP A 263 -5.50 8.56 20.43
C ASP A 263 -4.16 8.69 21.20
N LYS A 264 -3.06 9.00 20.50
CA LYS A 264 -1.71 9.19 21.06
C LYS A 264 -1.16 7.99 21.84
N ASN A 265 -1.74 6.80 21.69
CA ASN A 265 -1.23 5.61 22.37
C ASN A 265 0.06 5.10 21.70
N PRO A 266 1.23 5.19 22.38
CA PRO A 266 2.52 4.80 21.81
C PRO A 266 2.65 3.29 21.53
N ASP A 267 1.81 2.45 22.13
CA ASP A 267 1.86 1.00 21.96
C ASP A 267 1.62 0.58 20.50
N TRP A 268 0.90 1.41 19.72
CA TRP A 268 0.70 1.15 18.30
C TRP A 268 1.98 1.25 17.47
N ILE A 269 2.98 1.97 17.96
CA ILE A 269 4.21 2.33 17.23
C ILE A 269 5.45 1.64 17.80
N ASN A 270 5.48 1.38 19.11
CA ASN A 270 6.71 0.95 19.79
C ASN A 270 7.30 -0.36 19.24
N ILE A 271 6.44 -1.32 18.84
CA ILE A 271 6.94 -2.58 18.27
C ILE A 271 7.67 -2.35 16.94
N PHE A 272 7.18 -1.42 16.12
CA PHE A 272 7.86 -1.08 14.86
C PHE A 272 9.18 -0.37 15.10
N ARG A 273 9.28 0.47 16.15
CA ARG A 273 10.56 1.10 16.55
C ARG A 273 11.58 0.06 16.98
N ASN A 274 11.16 -0.88 17.81
CA ASN A 274 12.05 -1.93 18.31
C ASN A 274 12.53 -2.83 17.17
N GLU A 275 11.62 -3.25 16.29
CA GLU A 275 11.96 -4.10 15.15
C GLU A 275 12.83 -3.37 14.12
N ALA A 276 12.54 -2.12 13.82
CA ALA A 276 13.38 -1.31 12.94
C ALA A 276 14.82 -1.16 13.51
N GLN A 277 14.95 -0.94 14.81
CA GLN A 277 16.26 -0.89 15.46
C GLN A 277 16.99 -2.24 15.39
N ARG A 278 16.29 -3.35 15.59
CA ARG A 278 16.85 -4.69 15.47
C ARG A 278 17.34 -4.97 14.06
N ILE A 279 16.50 -4.72 13.04
CA ILE A 279 16.85 -4.91 11.63
C ILE A 279 18.09 -4.07 11.26
N TRP A 280 18.15 -2.82 11.72
CA TRP A 280 19.32 -1.97 11.49
C TRP A 280 20.61 -2.54 12.09
N THR A 281 20.51 -3.16 13.26
CA THR A 281 21.67 -3.66 13.99
C THR A 281 22.11 -5.05 13.52
N GLU A 282 21.14 -5.93 13.23
CA GLU A 282 21.39 -7.35 13.00
C GLU A 282 21.38 -7.76 11.52
N GLU A 283 20.63 -7.02 10.67
CA GLU A 283 20.39 -7.45 9.28
C GLU A 283 21.01 -6.51 8.23
N ARG A 284 21.74 -5.48 8.66
CA ARG A 284 22.41 -4.54 7.78
C ARG A 284 23.75 -5.10 7.33
N ASP A 285 23.95 -5.18 5.99
CA ASP A 285 25.22 -5.60 5.40
C ASP A 285 26.25 -4.45 5.27
N GLY A 286 27.45 -4.78 4.76
CA GLY A 286 28.53 -3.82 4.55
C GLY A 286 28.25 -2.74 3.52
N ALA A 287 27.24 -2.91 2.65
CA ALA A 287 26.76 -1.92 1.69
C ALA A 287 25.59 -1.07 2.25
N ASN A 288 25.24 -1.26 3.52
CA ASN A 288 24.08 -0.68 4.21
C ASN A 288 22.73 -1.12 3.63
N LEU A 289 22.65 -2.28 3.00
CA LEU A 289 21.40 -2.89 2.58
C LEU A 289 20.86 -3.79 3.70
N LEU A 290 19.54 -3.90 3.79
CA LEU A 290 18.85 -4.53 4.90
C LEU A 290 18.22 -5.88 4.48
N GLY A 291 18.05 -6.77 5.45
CA GLY A 291 17.42 -8.07 5.28
C GLY A 291 18.36 -9.25 5.49
N GLU A 292 17.81 -10.37 5.92
CA GLU A 292 18.55 -11.58 6.26
C GLU A 292 19.16 -12.28 5.03
N HIS A 293 18.52 -12.14 3.85
CA HIS A 293 18.98 -12.79 2.62
C HIS A 293 20.20 -12.08 2.02
N GLN A 294 21.09 -12.86 1.39
CA GLN A 294 22.24 -12.32 0.66
C GLN A 294 21.79 -11.46 -0.54
N GLU A 295 20.83 -11.95 -1.30
CA GLU A 295 20.17 -11.17 -2.33
C GLU A 295 19.21 -10.17 -1.69
N LYS A 296 19.36 -8.89 -2.03
CA LYS A 296 18.50 -7.81 -1.52
C LYS A 296 17.49 -7.40 -2.57
N THR A 297 16.24 -7.27 -2.16
CA THR A 297 15.14 -6.90 -3.07
C THR A 297 14.85 -5.40 -3.01
N LEU A 298 14.37 -4.84 -4.11
CA LEU A 298 13.96 -3.43 -4.19
C LEU A 298 12.82 -3.14 -3.20
N ILE A 299 11.86 -4.06 -3.10
CA ILE A 299 10.70 -3.88 -2.23
C ILE A 299 11.08 -3.83 -0.76
N ASP A 300 12.02 -4.67 -0.32
CA ASP A 300 12.45 -4.69 1.07
C ASP A 300 13.23 -3.43 1.44
N GLN A 301 14.15 -2.99 0.55
CA GLN A 301 14.89 -1.75 0.77
C GLN A 301 13.95 -0.55 0.83
N ALA A 302 12.99 -0.46 -0.09
CA ALA A 302 11.99 0.60 -0.13
C ALA A 302 11.11 0.58 1.13
N ALA A 303 10.63 -0.59 1.54
CA ALA A 303 9.82 -0.75 2.74
C ALA A 303 10.55 -0.26 4.01
N MET A 304 11.80 -0.66 4.17
CA MET A 304 12.59 -0.22 5.32
C MET A 304 12.90 1.27 5.29
N MET A 305 13.18 1.86 4.10
CA MET A 305 13.31 3.30 3.96
C MET A 305 12.03 4.03 4.38
N GLU A 306 10.86 3.55 3.98
CA GLU A 306 9.58 4.11 4.39
C GLU A 306 9.38 4.01 5.91
N ILE A 307 9.61 2.82 6.50
CA ILE A 307 9.47 2.59 7.93
C ILE A 307 10.35 3.57 8.73
N TYR A 308 11.63 3.68 8.39
CA TYR A 308 12.53 4.61 9.07
C TYR A 308 12.11 6.07 8.89
N ALA A 309 11.72 6.48 7.68
CA ALA A 309 11.29 7.84 7.41
C ALA A 309 10.06 8.21 8.25
N ARG A 310 9.05 7.34 8.29
CA ARG A 310 7.83 7.56 9.09
C ARG A 310 8.11 7.59 10.59
N LEU A 311 8.91 6.64 11.09
CA LEU A 311 9.29 6.62 12.50
C LEU A 311 10.11 7.87 12.90
N ARG A 312 10.97 8.37 12.00
CA ARG A 312 11.72 9.61 12.21
C ARG A 312 10.82 10.84 12.29
N GLN A 313 9.80 10.91 11.44
CA GLN A 313 8.81 11.99 11.47
C GLN A 313 8.02 12.04 12.79
N LEU A 314 7.73 10.88 13.38
CA LEU A 314 7.03 10.79 14.67
C LEU A 314 7.92 11.16 15.88
N ALA A 315 9.22 11.32 15.68
CA ALA A 315 10.18 11.70 16.73
C ALA A 315 10.51 13.20 16.71
N GLN A 316 10.01 13.94 15.74
CA GLN A 316 10.08 15.39 15.62
C GLN A 316 8.86 16.07 16.25
#